data_2f23eebb3816a28d0f7215ed89e91ab1
#
_entry.id   2f23eebb3816a28d0f7215ed89e91ab1
#
_cell.length_a   1.000
_cell.length_b   1.000
_cell.length_c   1.000
_cell.angle_alpha   90.00
_cell.angle_beta   90.00
_cell.angle_gamma   90.00
#
_symmetry.space_group_name_H-M   'P 1'
#
loop_
_entity.id
_entity.type
_entity.pdbx_description
1 polymer ?
#
loop_
_entity_poly.entity_id
_entity_poly.type
_entity_poly.pdbx_seq_one_letter_code
_entity_poly.pdbx_strand_id
1 'polypeptide(L)'
;MTKRILSLILALCMLAALTACGGEKAPAETTAPAVGGNETPAETTAPAVGGNETPAETTAPAETEATATLENPNLTIVWHTTEEAWLANKAENPDAFDLVWSTKEVFEEKYGGTVNVIGVGWGEQQSTIISMVNSGEVCDLGQAHDQNFPIYGAKNIVQDVSKYVDLNDGFWYDSCTNAFSFGGVPYAMGAEATPVVISYNKTLFEQNGVKTPMEYFKEGNWTWETFRDVALEMTGDTDGDGVNDVYGFGWWDSFYVQMLNANGIATIDYNGADGVTSNYQTAQATETFDFLQKGYTTDKFIMLPDGDSFISAFKGGTLAMTCEYGFAAITAYPCNYEIEWAPLPTGPSGKQYDCGGALNGFVIPVTAANPEGAAVFARLAYELKHENDNTKLVEQYGQEQVDLMNELAGHIHFSPIGIEKYWDANWTIFTGLTDGTPVSTFAQTASEQIAEGVAITLEQ
;
A
#
# COMPACT_ATOMS: atom_id res chain seq x y z
N MET A 1 15.97 25.12 7.28
CA MET A 1 16.01 24.10 8.33
C MET A 1 14.62 23.50 8.59
N THR A 2 13.53 24.16 8.33
CA THR A 2 12.15 23.70 8.56
C THR A 2 11.63 22.68 7.51
N LYS A 3 12.18 22.67 6.30
CA LYS A 3 11.76 21.80 5.19
C LYS A 3 12.20 20.32 5.31
N ARG A 4 13.18 20.00 6.16
CA ARG A 4 13.69 18.63 6.35
C ARG A 4 12.95 17.82 7.43
N ILE A 5 12.09 18.44 8.20
CA ILE A 5 11.37 17.80 9.31
C ILE A 5 10.08 17.13 8.83
N LEU A 6 9.46 17.61 7.74
CA LEU A 6 8.21 17.05 7.22
C LEU A 6 8.38 15.66 6.58
N SER A 7 9.51 15.40 5.94
CA SER A 7 9.81 14.09 5.32
C SER A 7 9.99 12.95 6.33
N LEU A 8 10.33 13.27 7.57
CA LEU A 8 10.49 12.25 8.63
C LEU A 8 9.14 11.78 9.20
N ILE A 9 8.10 12.58 9.07
CA ILE A 9 6.78 12.30 9.67
C ILE A 9 6.00 11.29 8.82
N LEU A 10 6.15 11.30 7.50
CA LEU A 10 5.49 10.31 6.61
C LEU A 10 5.95 8.87 6.89
N ALA A 11 7.21 8.69 7.25
CA ALA A 11 7.77 7.37 7.60
C ALA A 11 7.33 6.87 8.99
N LEU A 12 6.99 7.77 9.92
CA LEU A 12 6.55 7.40 11.26
C LEU A 12 5.09 6.94 11.33
N CYS A 13 4.23 7.38 10.42
CA CYS A 13 2.82 6.98 10.42
C CYS A 13 2.60 5.51 10.00
N MET A 14 3.49 4.93 9.20
CA MET A 14 3.39 3.50 8.84
C MET A 14 3.73 2.54 9.98
N LEU A 15 4.47 2.98 11.01
CA LEU A 15 4.81 2.14 12.17
C LEU A 15 3.79 2.20 13.33
N ALA A 16 2.94 3.21 13.37
CA ALA A 16 1.99 3.40 14.48
C ALA A 16 0.71 2.57 14.36
N ALA A 17 0.39 2.02 13.19
CA ALA A 17 -0.85 1.29 12.94
C ALA A 17 -0.88 -0.13 13.53
N LEU A 18 0.23 -0.66 14.02
CA LEU A 18 0.33 -2.04 14.52
C LEU A 18 0.25 -2.18 16.06
N THR A 19 0.05 -1.10 16.83
CA THR A 19 0.18 -1.16 18.30
C THR A 19 -1.08 -0.85 19.12
N ALA A 20 -2.27 -0.86 18.57
CA ALA A 20 -3.49 -0.52 19.33
C ALA A 20 -4.55 -1.63 19.32
N CYS A 21 -4.33 -2.72 20.01
CA CYS A 21 -5.40 -3.61 20.47
C CYS A 21 -5.12 -4.07 21.91
N GLY A 22 -5.52 -3.24 22.88
CA GLY A 22 -5.64 -3.61 24.30
C GLY A 22 -7.12 -3.62 24.67
N GLY A 23 -7.69 -4.83 24.87
CA GLY A 23 -9.10 -5.02 25.15
C GLY A 23 -9.50 -4.67 26.57
N GLU A 24 -10.70 -4.16 26.73
CA GLU A 24 -11.42 -4.14 28.00
C GLU A 24 -12.77 -4.88 27.87
N LYS A 25 -13.06 -5.72 28.89
CA LYS A 25 -14.15 -6.69 28.96
C LYS A 25 -15.52 -6.03 29.12
N ALA A 26 -16.52 -6.53 28.39
CA ALA A 26 -17.93 -6.28 28.58
C ALA A 26 -18.49 -6.95 29.85
N PRO A 27 -19.55 -6.41 30.46
CA PRO A 27 -20.41 -7.13 31.41
C PRO A 27 -21.63 -7.72 30.72
N ALA A 28 -22.10 -8.82 31.30
CA ALA A 28 -23.04 -9.81 30.86
C ALA A 28 -24.52 -9.38 30.82
N GLU A 29 -25.24 -10.05 29.91
CA GLU A 29 -26.61 -10.60 29.92
C GLU A 29 -27.79 -9.80 30.43
N THR A 30 -28.80 -9.72 29.57
CA THR A 30 -30.20 -9.95 30.00
C THR A 30 -31.03 -10.58 28.88
N THR A 31 -31.79 -11.57 29.30
CA THR A 31 -32.57 -12.61 28.64
C THR A 31 -33.72 -12.14 27.76
N ALA A 32 -34.03 -13.03 26.78
CA ALA A 32 -35.18 -13.03 25.87
C ALA A 32 -36.57 -13.11 26.56
N PRO A 33 -37.68 -13.00 25.79
CA PRO A 33 -38.43 -14.21 25.53
C PRO A 33 -38.93 -14.43 24.08
N ALA A 34 -39.09 -15.70 23.77
CA ALA A 34 -39.61 -16.26 22.55
C ALA A 34 -41.15 -16.17 22.42
N VAL A 35 -41.65 -16.03 21.20
CA VAL A 35 -42.95 -16.54 20.77
C VAL A 35 -42.85 -16.98 19.30
N GLY A 36 -43.36 -18.13 19.07
CA GLY A 36 -43.36 -19.02 17.98
C GLY A 36 -44.47 -18.84 16.96
N GLY A 37 -44.44 -19.68 15.94
CA GLY A 37 -45.54 -19.99 15.03
C GLY A 37 -45.12 -20.16 13.58
N ASN A 38 -44.93 -21.38 13.23
CA ASN A 38 -45.37 -22.19 12.09
C ASN A 38 -45.85 -21.48 10.81
N GLU A 39 -45.33 -21.88 9.66
CA GLU A 39 -46.03 -22.62 8.58
C GLU A 39 -45.12 -22.80 7.34
N THR A 40 -45.02 -24.08 6.92
CA THR A 40 -44.46 -24.49 5.61
C THR A 40 -45.58 -24.47 4.57
N PRO A 41 -45.28 -24.21 3.28
CA PRO A 41 -45.75 -25.17 2.29
C PRO A 41 -44.75 -25.52 1.17
N ALA A 42 -44.69 -26.83 0.97
CA ALA A 42 -44.83 -27.59 -0.26
C ALA A 42 -43.78 -27.53 -1.38
N GLU A 43 -43.25 -28.72 -1.58
CA GLU A 43 -42.49 -29.29 -2.69
C GLU A 43 -42.95 -28.91 -4.10
N THR A 44 -41.97 -28.74 -4.98
CA THR A 44 -42.18 -29.09 -6.39
C THR A 44 -40.96 -29.87 -6.91
N THR A 45 -41.28 -31.03 -7.43
CA THR A 45 -40.45 -32.16 -7.85
C THR A 45 -39.51 -31.88 -9.02
N ALA A 46 -38.35 -32.51 -8.96
CA ALA A 46 -37.35 -32.68 -10.01
C ALA A 46 -37.80 -33.61 -11.15
N PRO A 47 -37.00 -33.68 -12.26
CA PRO A 47 -36.69 -35.02 -12.73
C PRO A 47 -35.20 -35.36 -12.66
N ALA A 48 -34.96 -36.59 -12.29
CA ALA A 48 -33.67 -37.24 -12.24
C ALA A 48 -33.15 -37.60 -13.63
N VAL A 49 -31.84 -37.40 -13.83
CA VAL A 49 -31.06 -38.21 -14.78
C VAL A 49 -29.82 -38.69 -14.05
N GLY A 50 -29.63 -39.98 -14.05
CA GLY A 50 -28.57 -40.66 -13.32
C GLY A 50 -27.22 -40.63 -14.05
N GLY A 51 -26.20 -40.91 -13.29
CA GLY A 51 -24.84 -41.14 -13.75
C GLY A 51 -23.91 -41.20 -12.54
N ASN A 52 -23.75 -42.41 -12.02
CA ASN A 52 -22.87 -42.76 -10.92
C ASN A 52 -21.42 -42.79 -11.44
N GLU A 53 -20.57 -41.88 -11.01
CA GLU A 53 -19.13 -42.13 -10.95
C GLU A 53 -18.57 -41.46 -9.69
N THR A 54 -18.12 -42.28 -8.76
CA THR A 54 -17.41 -41.93 -7.56
C THR A 54 -16.07 -41.28 -7.96
N PRO A 55 -15.74 -40.04 -7.53
CA PRO A 55 -14.39 -39.54 -7.68
C PRO A 55 -13.46 -40.35 -6.75
N ALA A 56 -12.42 -40.91 -7.35
CA ALA A 56 -11.33 -41.54 -6.62
C ALA A 56 -10.72 -40.49 -5.65
N GLU A 57 -10.56 -40.96 -4.39
CA GLU A 57 -9.70 -40.27 -3.43
C GLU A 57 -8.32 -40.07 -4.06
N THR A 58 -8.02 -38.85 -4.44
CA THR A 58 -6.65 -38.46 -4.74
C THR A 58 -5.97 -38.28 -3.39
N THR A 59 -5.27 -39.34 -2.96
CA THR A 59 -4.29 -39.24 -1.88
C THR A 59 -3.28 -38.18 -2.29
N ALA A 60 -3.27 -37.05 -1.55
CA ALA A 60 -2.19 -36.08 -1.63
C ALA A 60 -0.85 -36.82 -1.49
N PRO A 61 0.15 -36.51 -2.31
CA PRO A 61 1.49 -37.03 -2.09
C PRO A 61 1.92 -36.61 -0.69
N ALA A 62 2.33 -37.56 0.14
CA ALA A 62 3.06 -37.27 1.36
C ALA A 62 4.30 -36.45 0.95
N GLU A 63 4.30 -35.16 1.23
CA GLU A 63 5.50 -34.34 1.18
C GLU A 63 6.48 -34.92 2.18
N THR A 64 7.43 -35.68 1.65
CA THR A 64 8.67 -35.92 2.34
C THR A 64 9.34 -34.55 2.41
N GLU A 65 9.31 -33.87 3.56
CA GLU A 65 10.17 -32.74 3.86
C GLU A 65 11.62 -33.22 3.68
N ALA A 66 12.12 -33.11 2.46
CA ALA A 66 13.54 -33.06 2.23
C ALA A 66 13.97 -31.74 2.86
N THR A 67 14.60 -31.77 4.01
CA THR A 67 15.34 -30.65 4.58
C THR A 67 16.25 -30.14 3.48
N ALA A 68 15.84 -29.07 2.80
CA ALA A 68 16.68 -28.43 1.79
C ALA A 68 17.91 -27.92 2.53
N THR A 69 19.05 -28.60 2.32
CA THR A 69 20.32 -28.20 2.94
C THR A 69 20.85 -27.05 2.12
N LEU A 70 20.87 -25.84 2.69
CA LEU A 70 21.64 -24.74 2.13
C LEU A 70 23.14 -25.01 2.34
N GLU A 71 23.92 -24.86 1.29
CA GLU A 71 25.38 -25.03 1.37
C GLU A 71 26.00 -23.99 2.32
N ASN A 72 25.47 -22.75 2.30
CA ASN A 72 25.86 -21.69 3.21
C ASN A 72 24.58 -21.02 3.78
N PRO A 73 24.19 -21.27 5.04
CA PRO A 73 23.01 -20.66 5.65
C PRO A 73 23.29 -19.33 6.37
N ASN A 74 24.50 -18.75 6.24
CA ASN A 74 24.81 -17.47 6.89
C ASN A 74 24.42 -16.30 5.99
N LEU A 75 23.77 -15.27 6.58
CA LEU A 75 23.29 -14.08 5.89
C LEU A 75 23.61 -12.80 6.68
N THR A 76 23.84 -11.71 5.96
CA THR A 76 23.87 -10.35 6.49
C THR A 76 22.77 -9.54 5.81
N ILE A 77 21.82 -9.03 6.59
CA ILE A 77 20.61 -8.34 6.12
C ILE A 77 20.58 -6.91 6.66
N VAL A 78 20.35 -5.92 5.81
CA VAL A 78 20.04 -4.54 6.23
C VAL A 78 18.52 -4.37 6.31
N TRP A 79 18.03 -3.97 7.50
CA TRP A 79 16.59 -3.86 7.78
C TRP A 79 16.25 -2.60 8.58
N HIS A 80 15.01 -2.12 8.43
CA HIS A 80 14.56 -0.84 9.02
C HIS A 80 14.14 -0.95 10.51
N THR A 81 14.12 -2.14 11.07
CA THR A 81 13.81 -2.35 12.49
C THR A 81 15.06 -2.80 13.22
N THR A 82 15.45 -2.09 14.28
CA THR A 82 16.55 -2.52 15.15
C THR A 82 16.10 -3.67 16.05
N GLU A 83 17.07 -4.49 16.53
CA GLU A 83 16.77 -5.58 17.49
C GLU A 83 16.09 -5.05 18.75
N GLU A 84 16.56 -3.92 19.27
CA GLU A 84 15.99 -3.28 20.48
C GLU A 84 14.52 -2.90 20.24
N ALA A 85 14.21 -2.28 19.10
CA ALA A 85 12.84 -1.89 18.75
C ALA A 85 11.93 -3.12 18.55
N TRP A 86 12.45 -4.17 17.91
CA TRP A 86 11.73 -5.43 17.73
C TRP A 86 11.39 -6.09 19.08
N LEU A 87 12.39 -6.24 19.97
CA LEU A 87 12.21 -6.87 21.27
C LEU A 87 11.25 -6.07 22.16
N ALA A 88 11.30 -4.74 22.11
CA ALA A 88 10.36 -3.88 22.81
C ALA A 88 8.93 -4.10 22.31
N ASN A 89 8.72 -4.10 20.99
CA ASN A 89 7.40 -4.37 20.41
C ASN A 89 6.89 -5.76 20.78
N LYS A 90 7.72 -6.81 20.68
CA LYS A 90 7.35 -8.20 21.00
C LYS A 90 7.00 -8.37 22.49
N ALA A 91 7.63 -7.58 23.38
CA ALA A 91 7.31 -7.60 24.82
C ALA A 91 5.92 -7.02 25.13
N GLU A 92 5.50 -5.99 24.39
CA GLU A 92 4.18 -5.38 24.51
C GLU A 92 3.09 -6.17 23.72
N ASN A 93 3.47 -6.74 22.58
CA ASN A 93 2.61 -7.52 21.70
C ASN A 93 3.29 -8.86 21.37
N PRO A 94 3.05 -9.93 22.13
CA PRO A 94 3.66 -11.25 21.92
C PRO A 94 3.40 -11.86 20.53
N ASP A 95 2.30 -11.49 19.89
CA ASP A 95 1.89 -11.94 18.55
C ASP A 95 2.38 -11.01 17.42
N ALA A 96 3.26 -10.05 17.75
CA ALA A 96 3.87 -9.18 16.75
C ALA A 96 4.64 -10.00 15.71
N PHE A 97 4.54 -9.57 14.45
CA PHE A 97 5.27 -10.13 13.34
C PHE A 97 6.11 -9.01 12.69
N ASP A 98 7.39 -9.27 12.47
CA ASP A 98 8.29 -8.48 11.64
C ASP A 98 8.88 -9.38 10.56
N LEU A 99 8.85 -8.92 9.32
CA LEU A 99 9.20 -9.73 8.14
C LEU A 99 10.60 -10.35 8.22
N VAL A 100 11.59 -9.64 8.81
CA VAL A 100 12.96 -10.14 8.92
C VAL A 100 13.22 -10.79 10.27
N TRP A 101 12.81 -10.16 11.38
CA TRP A 101 13.12 -10.67 12.70
C TRP A 101 12.39 -11.97 13.03
N SER A 102 11.11 -12.10 12.63
CA SER A 102 10.35 -13.35 12.80
C SER A 102 10.90 -14.46 11.90
N THR A 103 11.26 -14.11 10.66
CA THR A 103 11.83 -15.07 9.70
C THR A 103 13.21 -15.55 10.12
N LYS A 104 14.04 -14.68 10.71
CA LYS A 104 15.37 -15.06 11.22
C LYS A 104 15.30 -16.27 12.16
N GLU A 105 14.38 -16.24 13.13
CA GLU A 105 14.20 -17.33 14.11
C GLU A 105 13.91 -18.66 13.39
N VAL A 106 12.95 -18.65 12.45
CA VAL A 106 12.53 -19.85 11.69
C VAL A 106 13.64 -20.31 10.72
N PHE A 107 14.31 -19.37 10.06
CA PHE A 107 15.38 -19.69 9.11
C PHE A 107 16.58 -20.35 9.80
N GLU A 108 17.05 -19.80 10.92
CA GLU A 108 18.16 -20.35 11.70
C GLU A 108 17.82 -21.74 12.28
N GLU A 109 16.56 -21.96 12.71
CA GLU A 109 16.10 -23.28 13.17
C GLU A 109 16.06 -24.29 12.02
N LYS A 110 15.54 -23.91 10.86
CA LYS A 110 15.31 -24.81 9.71
C LYS A 110 16.59 -25.16 8.96
N TYR A 111 17.48 -24.17 8.74
CA TYR A 111 18.65 -24.32 7.89
C TYR A 111 19.98 -24.29 8.65
N GLY A 112 19.97 -23.90 9.92
CA GLY A 112 21.17 -23.62 10.71
C GLY A 112 21.82 -22.28 10.31
N GLY A 113 23.07 -22.08 10.72
CA GLY A 113 23.82 -20.86 10.43
C GLY A 113 23.42 -19.67 11.31
N THR A 114 23.73 -18.46 10.82
CA THR A 114 23.49 -17.21 11.54
C THR A 114 22.99 -16.14 10.57
N VAL A 115 21.88 -15.50 10.91
CA VAL A 115 21.37 -14.32 10.22
C VAL A 115 21.75 -13.07 11.03
N ASN A 116 22.72 -12.31 10.53
CA ASN A 116 23.13 -11.04 11.09
C ASN A 116 22.28 -9.91 10.53
N VAL A 117 21.44 -9.26 11.36
CA VAL A 117 20.59 -8.15 10.95
C VAL A 117 21.22 -6.83 11.38
N ILE A 118 21.52 -5.97 10.41
CA ILE A 118 21.95 -4.58 10.61
C ILE A 118 20.69 -3.72 10.62
N GLY A 119 20.18 -3.46 11.82
CA GLY A 119 18.99 -2.63 12.01
C GLY A 119 19.34 -1.14 11.91
N VAL A 120 18.62 -0.42 11.05
CA VAL A 120 18.79 1.03 10.80
C VAL A 120 17.45 1.75 10.81
N GLY A 121 17.43 3.09 10.79
CA GLY A 121 16.19 3.84 10.58
C GLY A 121 15.61 3.63 9.17
N TRP A 122 14.29 3.78 9.01
CA TRP A 122 13.61 3.60 7.71
C TRP A 122 14.32 4.37 6.58
N GLY A 123 14.62 5.65 6.77
CA GLY A 123 15.28 6.51 5.77
C GLY A 123 16.77 6.23 5.58
N GLU A 124 17.40 5.34 6.36
CA GLU A 124 18.83 5.07 6.34
C GLU A 124 19.21 3.80 5.56
N GLN A 125 18.24 2.95 5.22
CA GLN A 125 18.50 1.67 4.56
C GLN A 125 19.22 1.85 3.24
N GLN A 126 18.73 2.75 2.37
CA GLN A 126 19.32 2.99 1.06
C GLN A 126 20.78 3.42 1.18
N SER A 127 21.08 4.41 2.00
CA SER A 127 22.45 4.92 2.18
C SER A 127 23.38 3.88 2.81
N THR A 128 22.86 3.04 3.71
CA THR A 128 23.61 1.95 4.33
C THR A 128 23.97 0.88 3.30
N ILE A 129 23.02 0.39 2.50
CA ILE A 129 23.28 -0.60 1.45
C ILE A 129 24.27 -0.06 0.42
N ILE A 130 24.09 1.17 -0.06
CA ILE A 130 25.01 1.82 -1.01
C ILE A 130 26.42 1.95 -0.40
N SER A 131 26.53 2.32 0.88
CA SER A 131 27.83 2.41 1.56
C SER A 131 28.53 1.05 1.66
N MET A 132 27.80 -0.01 2.04
CA MET A 132 28.34 -1.37 2.12
C MET A 132 28.80 -1.87 0.75
N VAL A 133 28.03 -1.64 -0.29
CA VAL A 133 28.40 -2.00 -1.67
C VAL A 133 29.67 -1.27 -2.09
N ASN A 134 29.77 0.05 -1.85
CA ASN A 134 30.93 0.85 -2.22
C ASN A 134 32.20 0.49 -1.43
N SER A 135 32.07 0.05 -0.18
CA SER A 135 33.21 -0.41 0.63
C SER A 135 33.59 -1.87 0.41
N GLY A 136 32.77 -2.63 -0.34
CA GLY A 136 32.97 -4.08 -0.55
C GLY A 136 32.58 -4.91 0.69
N GLU A 137 31.81 -4.36 1.61
CA GLU A 137 31.27 -5.09 2.76
C GLU A 137 30.13 -6.01 2.32
N VAL A 138 30.03 -7.17 2.97
CA VAL A 138 29.00 -8.16 2.64
C VAL A 138 27.64 -7.64 3.10
N CYS A 139 26.70 -7.60 2.15
CA CYS A 139 25.27 -7.44 2.38
C CYS A 139 24.55 -8.43 1.47
N ASP A 140 23.85 -9.41 2.06
CA ASP A 140 23.19 -10.47 1.29
C ASP A 140 21.75 -10.09 0.91
N LEU A 141 21.08 -9.32 1.75
CA LEU A 141 19.67 -8.93 1.55
C LEU A 141 19.41 -7.52 2.05
N GLY A 142 18.53 -6.80 1.35
CA GLY A 142 18.01 -5.51 1.74
C GLY A 142 16.59 -5.32 1.25
N GLN A 143 15.98 -4.17 1.53
CA GLN A 143 14.61 -3.87 1.11
C GLN A 143 14.55 -3.02 -0.15
N ALA A 144 13.60 -3.32 -1.03
CA ALA A 144 13.14 -2.46 -2.12
C ALA A 144 11.82 -1.79 -1.73
N HIS A 145 11.72 -0.48 -1.98
CA HIS A 145 10.50 0.33 -1.87
C HIS A 145 10.58 1.55 -2.79
N ASP A 146 9.58 2.40 -2.79
CA ASP A 146 9.43 3.55 -3.69
C ASP A 146 10.59 4.57 -3.64
N GLN A 147 11.25 4.72 -2.48
CA GLN A 147 12.33 5.69 -2.28
C GLN A 147 13.68 5.25 -2.87
N ASN A 148 13.90 3.96 -3.13
CA ASN A 148 15.18 3.44 -3.59
C ASN A 148 15.17 2.94 -5.04
N PHE A 149 14.05 3.03 -5.73
CA PHE A 149 13.95 2.77 -7.16
C PHE A 149 13.66 4.06 -7.93
N PRO A 150 14.25 4.21 -9.13
CA PRO A 150 15.08 3.26 -9.89
C PRO A 150 16.59 3.25 -9.53
N ILE A 151 17.04 3.95 -8.49
CA ILE A 151 18.47 4.15 -8.15
C ILE A 151 19.23 2.83 -8.05
N TYR A 152 18.70 1.84 -7.37
CA TYR A 152 19.37 0.55 -7.16
C TYR A 152 19.72 -0.16 -8.48
N GLY A 153 18.76 -0.21 -9.40
CA GLY A 153 18.99 -0.82 -10.72
C GLY A 153 19.91 0.01 -11.60
N ALA A 154 19.68 1.33 -11.67
CA ALA A 154 20.43 2.24 -12.51
C ALA A 154 21.93 2.32 -12.14
N LYS A 155 22.24 2.27 -10.84
CA LYS A 155 23.63 2.33 -10.33
C LYS A 155 24.27 0.96 -10.09
N ASN A 156 23.62 -0.13 -10.51
CA ASN A 156 24.10 -1.49 -10.31
C ASN A 156 24.45 -1.81 -8.84
N ILE A 157 23.64 -1.34 -7.91
CA ILE A 157 23.79 -1.61 -6.47
C ILE A 157 23.33 -3.02 -6.15
N VAL A 158 22.35 -3.53 -6.90
CA VAL A 158 21.69 -4.82 -6.67
C VAL A 158 21.77 -5.72 -7.90
N GLN A 159 21.59 -7.01 -7.70
CA GLN A 159 21.69 -8.05 -8.71
C GLN A 159 20.31 -8.31 -9.37
N ASP A 160 20.36 -8.84 -10.60
CA ASP A 160 19.21 -9.46 -11.27
C ASP A 160 18.77 -10.70 -10.49
N VAL A 161 17.57 -10.61 -9.88
CA VAL A 161 17.04 -11.68 -9.01
C VAL A 161 16.48 -12.87 -9.78
N SER A 162 16.20 -12.72 -11.09
CA SER A 162 15.75 -13.85 -11.93
C SER A 162 16.79 -14.97 -12.06
N LYS A 163 18.02 -14.73 -11.63
CA LYS A 163 19.06 -15.75 -11.54
C LYS A 163 18.88 -16.71 -10.37
N TYR A 164 18.10 -16.31 -9.37
CA TYR A 164 17.97 -17.02 -8.09
C TYR A 164 16.56 -17.50 -7.81
N VAL A 165 15.54 -16.89 -8.45
CA VAL A 165 14.13 -17.23 -8.29
C VAL A 165 13.42 -17.28 -9.64
N ASP A 166 12.43 -18.16 -9.77
CA ASP A 166 11.46 -18.10 -10.86
C ASP A 166 10.35 -17.11 -10.48
N LEU A 167 10.41 -15.92 -11.06
CA LEU A 167 9.40 -14.87 -10.80
C LEU A 167 8.02 -15.18 -11.40
N ASN A 168 7.88 -16.25 -12.21
CA ASN A 168 6.62 -16.66 -12.84
C ASN A 168 6.01 -17.89 -12.17
N ASP A 169 6.46 -18.29 -10.98
CA ASP A 169 5.97 -19.47 -10.26
C ASP A 169 4.59 -19.25 -9.59
N GLY A 170 4.03 -18.04 -9.71
CA GLY A 170 2.74 -17.66 -9.14
C GLY A 170 2.78 -17.23 -7.67
N PHE A 171 3.95 -17.20 -7.06
CA PHE A 171 4.14 -16.73 -5.69
C PHE A 171 4.45 -15.24 -5.62
N TRP A 172 5.34 -14.76 -6.50
CA TRP A 172 5.78 -13.38 -6.54
C TRP A 172 4.74 -12.51 -7.25
N TYR A 173 4.54 -11.30 -6.77
CA TYR A 173 3.55 -10.39 -7.35
C TYR A 173 4.10 -9.70 -8.60
N ASP A 174 3.38 -9.81 -9.71
CA ASP A 174 3.73 -9.13 -10.97
C ASP A 174 3.86 -7.61 -10.78
N SER A 175 3.03 -7.02 -9.92
CA SER A 175 3.11 -5.59 -9.57
C SER A 175 4.46 -5.24 -8.96
N CYS A 176 4.99 -6.06 -8.03
CA CYS A 176 6.32 -5.86 -7.44
C CYS A 176 7.44 -6.09 -8.46
N THR A 177 7.35 -7.17 -9.25
CA THR A 177 8.34 -7.45 -10.31
C THR A 177 8.44 -6.30 -11.30
N ASN A 178 7.31 -5.77 -11.75
CA ASN A 178 7.26 -4.64 -12.68
C ASN A 178 7.77 -3.35 -12.03
N ALA A 179 7.35 -3.07 -10.79
CA ALA A 179 7.75 -1.87 -10.04
C ALA A 179 9.26 -1.82 -9.79
N PHE A 180 9.87 -2.97 -9.51
CA PHE A 180 11.29 -3.08 -9.19
C PHE A 180 12.14 -3.62 -10.33
N SER A 181 11.73 -3.36 -11.56
CA SER A 181 12.53 -3.59 -12.77
C SER A 181 13.11 -2.27 -13.28
N PHE A 182 14.31 -2.33 -13.86
CA PHE A 182 14.93 -1.21 -14.54
C PHE A 182 15.66 -1.71 -15.80
N GLY A 183 15.39 -1.07 -16.95
CA GLY A 183 15.94 -1.51 -18.23
C GLY A 183 15.54 -2.95 -18.61
N GLY A 184 14.38 -3.41 -18.15
CA GLY A 184 13.85 -4.75 -18.40
C GLY A 184 14.47 -5.85 -17.52
N VAL A 185 15.28 -5.49 -16.52
CA VAL A 185 15.88 -6.42 -15.56
C VAL A 185 15.16 -6.34 -14.22
N PRO A 186 14.65 -7.45 -13.66
CA PRO A 186 14.03 -7.46 -12.35
C PRO A 186 15.07 -7.48 -11.23
N TYR A 187 14.94 -6.59 -10.27
CA TYR A 187 15.89 -6.40 -9.17
C TYR A 187 15.36 -6.73 -7.79
N ALA A 188 14.06 -6.98 -7.64
CA ALA A 188 13.50 -7.34 -6.35
C ALA A 188 12.55 -8.54 -6.41
N MET A 189 12.52 -9.27 -5.30
CA MET A 189 11.61 -10.36 -4.99
C MET A 189 10.54 -9.80 -4.06
N GLY A 190 9.29 -9.62 -4.53
CA GLY A 190 8.23 -9.04 -3.75
C GLY A 190 6.92 -9.83 -3.85
N ALA A 191 6.30 -10.05 -2.71
CA ALA A 191 4.98 -10.64 -2.56
C ALA A 191 4.17 -9.89 -1.49
N GLU A 192 4.37 -8.56 -1.43
CA GLU A 192 3.66 -7.65 -0.54
C GLU A 192 3.26 -6.39 -1.30
N ALA A 193 1.96 -6.12 -1.32
CA ALA A 193 1.35 -4.98 -1.97
C ALA A 193 0.21 -4.45 -1.11
N THR A 194 0.23 -3.17 -0.80
CA THR A 194 -0.78 -2.53 0.06
C THR A 194 -1.44 -1.39 -0.71
N PRO A 195 -2.65 -1.58 -1.24
CA PRO A 195 -3.35 -0.56 -2.02
C PRO A 195 -3.78 0.61 -1.15
N VAL A 196 -3.86 1.81 -1.73
CA VAL A 196 -4.53 2.95 -1.12
C VAL A 196 -6.02 2.86 -1.40
N VAL A 197 -6.81 3.08 -0.35
CA VAL A 197 -8.26 3.01 -0.38
C VAL A 197 -8.88 4.25 0.28
N ILE A 198 -10.17 4.49 0.05
CA ILE A 198 -10.94 5.52 0.74
C ILE A 198 -11.37 4.98 2.11
N SER A 199 -11.00 5.68 3.19
CA SER A 199 -11.61 5.55 4.52
C SER A 199 -12.77 6.51 4.64
N TYR A 200 -13.91 6.11 5.19
CA TYR A 200 -15.01 7.03 5.37
C TYR A 200 -15.74 6.84 6.71
N ASN A 201 -16.29 7.95 7.21
CA ASN A 201 -17.10 8.00 8.42
C ASN A 201 -18.52 7.50 8.11
N LYS A 202 -18.74 6.17 8.21
CA LYS A 202 -20.04 5.53 7.94
C LYS A 202 -21.18 6.18 8.74
N THR A 203 -20.94 6.44 10.03
CA THR A 203 -21.94 7.07 10.89
C THR A 203 -22.41 8.43 10.33
N LEU A 204 -21.48 9.24 9.81
CA LEU A 204 -21.82 10.53 9.22
C LEU A 204 -22.66 10.36 7.94
N PHE A 205 -22.33 9.39 7.09
CA PHE A 205 -23.09 9.03 5.89
C PHE A 205 -24.53 8.62 6.25
N GLU A 206 -24.69 7.72 7.22
CA GLU A 206 -26.00 7.27 7.69
C GLU A 206 -26.85 8.41 8.28
N GLN A 207 -26.24 9.29 9.07
CA GLN A 207 -26.92 10.44 9.68
C GLN A 207 -27.46 11.44 8.64
N ASN A 208 -26.72 11.61 7.52
CA ASN A 208 -27.12 12.49 6.43
C ASN A 208 -28.00 11.78 5.39
N GLY A 209 -28.18 10.47 5.48
CA GLY A 209 -28.94 9.68 4.50
C GLY A 209 -28.27 9.62 3.13
N VAL A 210 -26.95 9.78 3.07
CA VAL A 210 -26.13 9.74 1.87
C VAL A 210 -25.64 8.31 1.64
N LYS A 211 -25.71 7.86 0.38
CA LYS A 211 -25.20 6.54 -0.01
C LYS A 211 -23.67 6.50 0.15
N THR A 212 -23.16 5.41 0.74
CA THR A 212 -21.74 5.25 1.03
C THR A 212 -20.89 4.95 -0.22
N PRO A 213 -19.57 5.24 -0.19
CA PRO A 213 -18.63 4.86 -1.22
C PRO A 213 -18.67 3.37 -1.60
N MET A 214 -18.75 2.47 -0.61
CA MET A 214 -18.82 1.02 -0.84
C MET A 214 -20.13 0.60 -1.53
N GLU A 215 -21.26 1.25 -1.22
CA GLU A 215 -22.52 0.98 -1.93
C GLU A 215 -22.43 1.38 -3.41
N TYR A 216 -21.85 2.55 -3.71
CA TYR A 216 -21.59 2.95 -5.10
C TYR A 216 -20.64 1.99 -5.82
N PHE A 217 -19.60 1.54 -5.13
CA PHE A 217 -18.66 0.57 -5.69
C PHE A 217 -19.35 -0.76 -6.03
N LYS A 218 -20.16 -1.32 -5.11
CA LYS A 218 -20.92 -2.56 -5.34
C LYS A 218 -21.94 -2.45 -6.49
N GLU A 219 -22.42 -1.26 -6.75
CA GLU A 219 -23.30 -0.97 -7.91
C GLU A 219 -22.52 -0.75 -9.23
N GLY A 220 -21.18 -0.73 -9.20
CA GLY A 220 -20.34 -0.45 -10.37
C GLY A 220 -20.36 1.02 -10.79
N ASN A 221 -20.70 1.94 -9.88
CA ASN A 221 -20.84 3.37 -10.14
C ASN A 221 -19.99 4.25 -9.20
N TRP A 222 -18.88 3.72 -8.68
CA TRP A 222 -17.93 4.50 -7.89
C TRP A 222 -16.88 5.12 -8.80
N THR A 223 -17.23 6.28 -9.37
CA THR A 223 -16.43 7.07 -10.32
C THR A 223 -16.06 8.42 -9.73
N TRP A 224 -15.16 9.16 -10.38
CA TRP A 224 -14.85 10.54 -9.97
C TRP A 224 -16.08 11.44 -9.92
N GLU A 225 -17.06 11.26 -10.82
CA GLU A 225 -18.30 12.03 -10.80
C GLU A 225 -19.10 11.76 -9.52
N THR A 226 -19.33 10.48 -9.19
CA THR A 226 -20.05 10.11 -7.96
C THR A 226 -19.25 10.46 -6.71
N PHE A 227 -17.92 10.31 -6.72
CA PHE A 227 -17.06 10.77 -5.62
C PHE A 227 -17.22 12.28 -5.37
N ARG A 228 -17.17 13.09 -6.43
CA ARG A 228 -17.37 14.53 -6.35
C ARG A 228 -18.75 14.88 -5.78
N ASP A 229 -19.80 14.25 -6.29
CA ASP A 229 -21.18 14.54 -5.89
C ASP A 229 -21.39 14.18 -4.40
N VAL A 230 -20.92 13.01 -3.98
CA VAL A 230 -20.93 12.57 -2.57
C VAL A 230 -20.11 13.54 -1.70
N ALA A 231 -18.91 13.89 -2.13
CA ALA A 231 -18.05 14.80 -1.36
C ALA A 231 -18.69 16.20 -1.22
N LEU A 232 -19.35 16.72 -2.26
CA LEU A 232 -20.09 17.97 -2.20
C LEU A 232 -21.29 17.88 -1.24
N GLU A 233 -22.05 16.80 -1.27
CA GLU A 233 -23.18 16.59 -0.37
C GLU A 233 -22.74 16.53 1.11
N MET A 234 -21.53 16.05 1.36
CA MET A 234 -20.93 15.95 2.70
C MET A 234 -20.13 17.21 3.09
N THR A 235 -20.10 18.26 2.27
CA THR A 235 -19.39 19.52 2.55
C THR A 235 -20.38 20.60 2.95
N GLY A 236 -20.08 21.36 3.99
CA GLY A 236 -20.98 22.42 4.43
C GLY A 236 -20.39 23.41 5.41
N ASP A 237 -20.92 24.63 5.33
CA ASP A 237 -20.78 25.70 6.31
C ASP A 237 -21.97 25.59 7.28
N THR A 238 -21.72 25.16 8.51
CA THR A 238 -22.76 24.84 9.51
C THR A 238 -23.08 26.03 10.40
N ASP A 239 -22.21 27.04 10.47
CA ASP A 239 -22.42 28.24 11.30
C ASP A 239 -22.73 29.51 10.47
N GLY A 240 -22.58 29.45 9.14
CA GLY A 240 -22.99 30.51 8.21
C GLY A 240 -21.98 31.64 8.07
N ASP A 241 -20.70 31.40 8.41
CA ASP A 241 -19.63 32.40 8.30
C ASP A 241 -19.00 32.47 6.90
N GLY A 242 -19.38 31.57 6.00
CA GLY A 242 -18.90 31.48 4.62
C GLY A 242 -17.66 30.59 4.45
N VAL A 243 -17.25 29.90 5.51
CA VAL A 243 -16.17 28.90 5.50
C VAL A 243 -16.78 27.51 5.78
N ASN A 244 -16.29 26.48 5.11
CA ASN A 244 -16.78 25.13 5.39
C ASN A 244 -16.26 24.65 6.75
N ASP A 245 -17.14 24.15 7.61
CA ASP A 245 -16.83 23.48 8.87
C ASP A 245 -16.67 21.98 8.69
N VAL A 246 -17.36 21.42 7.69
CA VAL A 246 -17.32 20.00 7.32
C VAL A 246 -16.89 19.89 5.88
N TYR A 247 -15.98 18.95 5.61
CA TYR A 247 -15.49 18.66 4.27
C TYR A 247 -15.80 17.24 3.85
N GLY A 248 -16.11 17.07 2.56
CA GLY A 248 -16.36 15.75 1.99
C GLY A 248 -15.10 14.91 1.90
N PHE A 249 -13.95 15.51 1.60
CA PHE A 249 -12.70 14.80 1.46
C PHE A 249 -11.49 15.64 1.91
N GLY A 250 -10.45 14.97 2.41
CA GLY A 250 -9.15 15.57 2.71
C GLY A 250 -8.06 14.51 2.87
N TRP A 251 -6.86 14.83 2.40
CA TRP A 251 -5.66 14.00 2.54
C TRP A 251 -4.40 14.84 2.36
N TRP A 252 -3.24 14.20 2.23
CA TRP A 252 -1.94 14.85 2.02
C TRP A 252 -1.87 15.63 0.69
N ASP A 253 -0.88 16.51 0.56
CA ASP A 253 -0.56 17.27 -0.65
C ASP A 253 -0.27 16.40 -1.88
N SER A 254 0.06 15.13 -1.66
CA SER A 254 0.30 14.11 -2.69
C SER A 254 -0.95 13.34 -3.15
N PHE A 255 -2.16 13.76 -2.78
CA PHE A 255 -3.39 13.08 -3.21
C PHE A 255 -3.52 12.92 -4.73
N TYR A 256 -2.97 13.86 -5.50
CA TYR A 256 -2.95 13.78 -6.95
C TYR A 256 -2.27 12.51 -7.49
N VAL A 257 -1.29 11.94 -6.75
CA VAL A 257 -0.63 10.68 -7.11
C VAL A 257 -1.64 9.53 -7.13
N GLN A 258 -2.48 9.45 -6.09
CA GLN A 258 -3.49 8.40 -5.98
C GLN A 258 -4.56 8.54 -7.07
N MET A 259 -4.92 9.77 -7.41
CA MET A 259 -5.90 10.03 -8.46
C MET A 259 -5.32 9.79 -9.87
N LEU A 260 -4.02 10.05 -10.11
CA LEU A 260 -3.34 9.63 -11.33
C LEU A 260 -3.37 8.10 -11.47
N ASN A 261 -3.06 7.40 -10.39
CA ASN A 261 -3.06 5.93 -10.36
C ASN A 261 -4.47 5.37 -10.59
N ALA A 262 -5.52 5.94 -9.97
CA ALA A 262 -6.91 5.58 -10.22
C ALA A 262 -7.40 5.97 -11.64
N ASN A 263 -6.65 6.81 -12.37
CA ASN A 263 -6.84 7.14 -13.79
C ASN A 263 -5.93 6.32 -14.72
N GLY A 264 -5.29 5.27 -14.20
CA GLY A 264 -4.55 4.27 -14.96
C GLY A 264 -3.12 4.64 -15.33
N ILE A 265 -2.50 5.62 -14.64
CA ILE A 265 -1.10 6.00 -14.87
C ILE A 265 -0.32 6.23 -13.58
N ALA A 266 0.96 5.87 -13.58
CA ALA A 266 1.92 6.30 -12.57
C ALA A 266 2.39 7.74 -12.80
N THR A 267 3.01 8.38 -11.79
CA THR A 267 3.60 9.72 -11.93
C THR A 267 4.82 9.72 -12.84
N ILE A 268 5.59 8.63 -12.81
CA ILE A 268 6.86 8.49 -13.52
C ILE A 268 6.92 7.08 -14.12
N ASP A 269 7.29 7.02 -15.39
CA ASP A 269 7.66 5.78 -16.08
C ASP A 269 9.19 5.70 -16.18
N TYR A 270 9.76 4.59 -15.72
CA TYR A 270 11.21 4.35 -15.75
C TYR A 270 11.59 3.01 -16.42
N ASN A 271 10.60 2.28 -16.92
CA ASN A 271 10.80 1.04 -17.68
C ASN A 271 10.51 1.21 -19.18
N GLY A 272 10.11 2.42 -19.60
CA GLY A 272 9.82 2.72 -20.97
C GLY A 272 11.05 2.74 -21.88
N ALA A 273 10.83 2.71 -23.20
CA ALA A 273 11.91 2.78 -24.20
C ALA A 273 12.67 4.11 -24.19
N ASP A 274 12.05 5.15 -23.67
CA ASP A 274 12.61 6.51 -23.59
C ASP A 274 13.34 6.78 -22.26
N GLY A 275 13.55 5.74 -21.44
CA GLY A 275 14.19 5.84 -20.13
C GLY A 275 13.22 6.32 -19.05
N VAL A 276 13.67 7.19 -18.16
CA VAL A 276 12.86 7.74 -17.05
C VAL A 276 12.14 8.99 -17.51
N THR A 277 10.81 8.97 -17.53
CA THR A 277 9.96 10.09 -17.98
C THR A 277 8.82 10.34 -17.00
N SER A 278 8.44 11.62 -16.83
CA SER A 278 7.24 11.96 -16.07
C SER A 278 5.99 11.85 -16.95
N ASN A 279 4.87 11.49 -16.32
CA ASN A 279 3.56 11.40 -16.98
C ASN A 279 2.69 12.66 -16.79
N TYR A 280 3.23 13.73 -16.19
CA TYR A 280 2.46 14.93 -15.81
C TYR A 280 1.86 15.71 -16.97
N GLN A 281 2.33 15.52 -18.21
CA GLN A 281 1.82 16.19 -19.41
C GLN A 281 0.93 15.30 -20.29
N THR A 282 0.56 14.10 -19.82
CA THR A 282 -0.34 13.20 -20.55
C THR A 282 -1.80 13.68 -20.49
N ALA A 283 -2.66 13.13 -21.34
CA ALA A 283 -4.08 13.43 -21.29
C ALA A 283 -4.70 13.01 -19.96
N GLN A 284 -4.35 11.83 -19.43
CA GLN A 284 -4.83 11.33 -18.14
C GLN A 284 -4.39 12.25 -16.98
N ALA A 285 -3.16 12.77 -17.03
CA ALA A 285 -2.70 13.71 -16.02
C ALA A 285 -3.47 15.04 -16.09
N THR A 286 -3.74 15.54 -17.29
CA THR A 286 -4.55 16.74 -17.49
C THR A 286 -5.96 16.57 -16.93
N GLU A 287 -6.62 15.44 -17.23
CA GLU A 287 -7.93 15.09 -16.64
C GLU A 287 -7.89 15.08 -15.11
N THR A 288 -6.86 14.48 -14.55
CA THR A 288 -6.67 14.38 -13.10
C THR A 288 -6.48 15.74 -12.46
N PHE A 289 -5.60 16.55 -13.01
CA PHE A 289 -5.30 17.88 -12.48
C PHE A 289 -6.48 18.85 -12.63
N ASP A 290 -7.21 18.81 -13.74
CA ASP A 290 -8.43 19.61 -13.94
C ASP A 290 -9.51 19.25 -12.93
N PHE A 291 -9.69 17.96 -12.63
CA PHE A 291 -10.64 17.47 -11.63
C PHE A 291 -10.26 17.96 -10.22
N LEU A 292 -9.01 17.75 -9.82
CA LEU A 292 -8.53 18.13 -8.49
C LEU A 292 -8.50 19.65 -8.30
N GLN A 293 -8.05 20.41 -9.32
CA GLN A 293 -8.03 21.86 -9.22
C GLN A 293 -9.43 22.44 -9.00
N LYS A 294 -10.46 21.88 -9.66
CA LYS A 294 -11.86 22.24 -9.39
C LYS A 294 -12.26 21.89 -7.97
N GLY A 295 -11.89 20.70 -7.50
CA GLY A 295 -12.16 20.23 -6.15
C GLY A 295 -11.61 21.15 -5.06
N TYR A 296 -10.43 21.71 -5.27
CA TYR A 296 -9.80 22.66 -4.34
C TYR A 296 -10.32 24.10 -4.47
N THR A 297 -10.53 24.59 -5.71
CA THR A 297 -10.71 26.04 -5.95
C THR A 297 -12.17 26.44 -6.15
N THR A 298 -12.92 25.68 -6.94
CA THR A 298 -14.29 26.03 -7.37
C THR A 298 -15.33 25.31 -6.53
N ASP A 299 -15.24 23.99 -6.46
CA ASP A 299 -16.21 23.14 -5.77
C ASP A 299 -15.93 23.08 -4.27
N LYS A 300 -14.67 23.23 -3.87
CA LYS A 300 -14.19 23.34 -2.48
C LYS A 300 -14.62 22.19 -1.57
N PHE A 301 -14.81 21.00 -2.13
CA PHE A 301 -15.10 19.79 -1.33
C PHE A 301 -13.83 19.12 -0.79
N ILE A 302 -12.65 19.49 -1.30
CA ILE A 302 -11.38 18.98 -0.82
C ILE A 302 -10.81 19.96 0.20
N MET A 303 -10.60 19.49 1.42
CA MET A 303 -9.95 20.24 2.49
C MET A 303 -8.50 20.51 2.12
N LEU A 304 -8.06 21.75 2.25
CA LEU A 304 -6.65 22.10 2.06
C LEU A 304 -5.82 21.47 3.21
N PRO A 305 -4.80 20.68 2.91
CA PRO A 305 -3.95 20.12 3.94
C PRO A 305 -3.10 21.21 4.61
N ASP A 306 -3.15 21.24 5.94
CA ASP A 306 -2.26 22.04 6.79
C ASP A 306 -1.63 21.07 7.81
N GLY A 307 -0.50 20.49 7.45
CA GLY A 307 0.10 19.39 8.19
C GLY A 307 -0.90 18.24 8.37
N ASP A 308 -1.07 17.78 9.60
CA ASP A 308 -1.97 16.68 9.98
C ASP A 308 -3.42 17.13 10.21
N SER A 309 -3.82 18.30 9.70
CA SER A 309 -5.16 18.87 9.94
C SER A 309 -6.29 17.95 9.52
N PHE A 310 -6.16 17.23 8.39
CA PHE A 310 -7.16 16.28 7.91
C PHE A 310 -7.32 15.07 8.87
N ILE A 311 -6.25 14.60 9.51
CA ILE A 311 -6.31 13.53 10.53
C ILE A 311 -7.16 14.00 11.71
N SER A 312 -6.91 15.23 12.19
CA SER A 312 -7.66 15.82 13.28
C SER A 312 -9.14 16.04 12.91
N ALA A 313 -9.41 16.50 11.68
CA ALA A 313 -10.76 16.66 11.16
C ALA A 313 -11.50 15.32 11.00
N PHE A 314 -10.83 14.29 10.47
CA PHE A 314 -11.41 12.95 10.35
C PHE A 314 -11.71 12.38 11.73
N LYS A 315 -10.77 12.38 12.67
CA LYS A 315 -10.97 11.92 14.05
C LYS A 315 -12.05 12.72 14.80
N GLY A 316 -12.20 13.99 14.48
CA GLY A 316 -13.22 14.89 15.03
C GLY A 316 -14.61 14.73 14.40
N GLY A 317 -14.73 13.99 13.29
CA GLY A 317 -15.99 13.78 12.57
C GLY A 317 -16.40 14.95 11.67
N THR A 318 -15.50 15.88 11.38
CA THR A 318 -15.72 17.04 10.47
C THR A 318 -15.14 16.81 9.07
N LEU A 319 -14.62 15.61 8.80
CA LEU A 319 -14.19 15.14 7.49
C LEU A 319 -14.89 13.82 7.18
N ALA A 320 -15.58 13.74 6.04
CA ALA A 320 -16.38 12.57 5.69
C ALA A 320 -15.54 11.42 5.14
N MET A 321 -14.53 11.74 4.32
CA MET A 321 -13.68 10.77 3.64
C MET A 321 -12.21 11.20 3.68
N THR A 322 -11.31 10.22 3.77
CA THR A 322 -9.87 10.38 3.60
C THR A 322 -9.30 9.17 2.87
N CYS A 323 -8.00 9.11 2.61
CA CYS A 323 -7.34 7.90 2.13
C CYS A 323 -6.51 7.24 3.21
N GLU A 324 -6.27 5.93 3.05
CA GLU A 324 -5.33 5.18 3.89
C GLU A 324 -4.86 3.91 3.16
N TYR A 325 -3.82 3.29 3.68
CA TYR A 325 -3.22 2.09 3.11
C TYR A 325 -3.88 0.82 3.66
N GLY A 326 -4.42 -0.01 2.78
CA GLY A 326 -4.98 -1.31 3.11
C GLY A 326 -5.98 -1.25 4.27
N PHE A 327 -5.92 -2.21 5.17
CA PHE A 327 -6.80 -2.27 6.34
C PHE A 327 -6.50 -1.22 7.43
N ALA A 328 -5.39 -0.47 7.32
CA ALA A 328 -5.19 0.71 8.15
C ALA A 328 -6.33 1.74 7.95
N ALA A 329 -7.03 1.68 6.82
CA ALA A 329 -8.23 2.46 6.54
C ALA A 329 -9.29 2.42 7.67
N ILE A 330 -9.35 1.33 8.43
CA ILE A 330 -10.30 1.16 9.53
C ILE A 330 -9.63 1.43 10.89
N THR A 331 -8.32 1.19 11.02
CA THR A 331 -7.64 1.13 12.31
C THR A 331 -6.68 2.28 12.60
N ALA A 332 -6.24 3.02 11.58
CA ALA A 332 -5.24 4.09 11.74
C ALA A 332 -5.73 5.25 12.63
N TYR A 333 -7.04 5.49 12.64
CA TYR A 333 -7.62 6.62 13.34
C TYR A 333 -8.63 6.15 14.40
N PRO A 334 -8.26 6.09 15.69
CA PRO A 334 -9.21 5.76 16.74
C PRO A 334 -10.28 6.87 16.84
N CYS A 335 -11.52 6.53 16.46
CA CYS A 335 -12.68 7.41 16.41
C CYS A 335 -13.81 6.90 17.29
N ASN A 336 -14.75 7.79 17.66
CA ASN A 336 -15.98 7.45 18.39
C ASN A 336 -17.16 7.15 17.45
N TYR A 337 -16.89 6.78 16.21
CA TYR A 337 -17.87 6.48 15.16
C TYR A 337 -17.37 5.31 14.29
N GLU A 338 -18.26 4.73 13.52
CA GLU A 338 -17.94 3.60 12.65
C GLU A 338 -17.22 4.07 11.39
N ILE A 339 -16.09 3.47 11.09
CA ILE A 339 -15.31 3.68 9.88
C ILE A 339 -15.47 2.45 8.98
N GLU A 340 -15.67 2.68 7.70
CA GLU A 340 -15.58 1.69 6.65
C GLU A 340 -14.63 2.18 5.55
N TRP A 341 -14.36 1.32 4.58
CA TRP A 341 -13.49 1.62 3.46
C TRP A 341 -14.12 1.24 2.12
N ALA A 342 -13.63 1.84 1.05
CA ALA A 342 -13.97 1.49 -0.33
C ALA A 342 -12.73 1.65 -1.21
N PRO A 343 -12.65 0.99 -2.38
CA PRO A 343 -11.63 1.28 -3.38
C PRO A 343 -11.56 2.77 -3.74
N LEU A 344 -10.46 3.21 -4.35
CA LEU A 344 -10.42 4.55 -4.95
C LEU A 344 -11.49 4.69 -6.04
N PRO A 345 -12.06 5.89 -6.24
CA PRO A 345 -13.03 6.12 -7.30
C PRO A 345 -12.34 6.04 -8.68
N THR A 346 -12.93 5.29 -9.61
CA THR A 346 -12.38 5.09 -10.96
C THR A 346 -12.36 6.39 -11.75
N GLY A 347 -11.21 6.76 -12.29
CA GLY A 347 -11.04 7.90 -13.18
C GLY A 347 -11.62 7.65 -14.58
N PRO A 348 -11.84 8.71 -15.40
CA PRO A 348 -12.44 8.57 -16.74
C PRO A 348 -11.61 7.73 -17.70
N SER A 349 -10.30 7.70 -17.54
CA SER A 349 -9.37 6.87 -18.33
C SER A 349 -8.87 5.61 -17.60
N GLY A 350 -9.21 5.47 -16.31
CA GLY A 350 -8.85 4.33 -15.47
C GLY A 350 -9.76 3.13 -15.66
N LYS A 351 -9.36 2.03 -15.06
CA LYS A 351 -10.16 0.81 -14.97
C LYS A 351 -10.61 0.60 -13.53
N GLN A 352 -11.68 -0.17 -13.35
CA GLN A 352 -12.07 -0.62 -12.02
C GLN A 352 -10.88 -1.31 -11.34
N TYR A 353 -10.64 -0.99 -10.08
CA TYR A 353 -9.51 -1.43 -9.24
C TYR A 353 -8.18 -0.71 -9.46
N ASP A 354 -7.97 0.08 -10.53
CA ASP A 354 -6.75 0.87 -10.66
C ASP A 354 -6.56 1.75 -9.41
N CYS A 355 -5.41 1.66 -8.77
CA CYS A 355 -5.11 2.36 -7.53
C CYS A 355 -3.61 2.66 -7.38
N GLY A 356 -3.27 3.53 -6.48
CA GLY A 356 -1.92 3.64 -5.93
C GLY A 356 -1.74 2.72 -4.75
N GLY A 357 -0.51 2.62 -4.26
CA GLY A 357 -0.21 1.79 -3.11
C GLY A 357 1.28 1.70 -2.81
N ALA A 358 1.59 1.02 -1.72
CA ALA A 358 2.94 0.65 -1.36
C ALA A 358 3.26 -0.76 -1.87
N LEU A 359 4.39 -0.89 -2.55
CA LEU A 359 4.99 -2.15 -2.95
C LEU A 359 6.31 -2.31 -2.22
N ASN A 360 6.55 -3.50 -1.68
CA ASN A 360 7.78 -3.85 -1.01
C ASN A 360 8.35 -5.14 -1.58
N GLY A 361 9.68 -5.25 -1.52
CA GLY A 361 10.40 -6.43 -1.97
C GLY A 361 11.75 -6.56 -1.29
N PHE A 362 12.40 -7.69 -1.49
CA PHE A 362 13.79 -7.91 -1.11
C PHE A 362 14.70 -7.76 -2.32
N VAL A 363 15.82 -7.12 -2.13
CA VAL A 363 16.91 -6.98 -3.11
C VAL A 363 18.15 -7.74 -2.65
N ILE A 364 18.93 -8.24 -3.61
CA ILE A 364 20.23 -8.87 -3.37
C ILE A 364 21.32 -7.91 -3.82
N PRO A 365 22.05 -7.25 -2.90
CA PRO A 365 23.17 -6.37 -3.25
C PRO A 365 24.27 -7.10 -4.02
N VAL A 366 25.05 -6.37 -4.83
CA VAL A 366 26.13 -6.98 -5.64
C VAL A 366 27.29 -7.53 -4.80
N THR A 367 27.38 -7.15 -3.52
CA THR A 367 28.34 -7.67 -2.55
C THR A 367 27.85 -8.88 -1.76
N ALA A 368 26.68 -9.44 -2.11
CA ALA A 368 26.15 -10.62 -1.44
C ALA A 368 27.14 -11.80 -1.55
N ALA A 369 27.44 -12.40 -0.41
CA ALA A 369 28.26 -13.60 -0.33
C ALA A 369 27.42 -14.89 -0.49
N ASN A 370 26.12 -14.79 -0.29
CA ASN A 370 25.19 -15.91 -0.34
C ASN A 370 23.84 -15.52 -0.98
N PRO A 371 23.81 -15.22 -2.29
CA PRO A 371 22.59 -14.79 -2.97
C PRO A 371 21.50 -15.88 -3.01
N GLU A 372 21.85 -17.17 -3.10
CA GLU A 372 20.92 -18.29 -3.07
C GLU A 372 20.23 -18.39 -1.70
N GLY A 373 20.99 -18.28 -0.61
CA GLY A 373 20.43 -18.26 0.74
C GLY A 373 19.55 -17.04 0.99
N ALA A 374 19.91 -15.88 0.43
CA ALA A 374 19.11 -14.66 0.47
C ALA A 374 17.75 -14.84 -0.23
N ALA A 375 17.75 -15.51 -1.39
CA ALA A 375 16.50 -15.82 -2.11
C ALA A 375 15.59 -16.78 -1.34
N VAL A 376 16.18 -17.82 -0.70
CA VAL A 376 15.43 -18.74 0.17
C VAL A 376 14.86 -18.01 1.38
N PHE A 377 15.63 -17.11 2.00
CA PHE A 377 15.15 -16.29 3.11
C PHE A 377 13.96 -15.40 2.70
N ALA A 378 14.10 -14.71 1.56
CA ALA A 378 13.04 -13.83 1.03
C ALA A 378 11.73 -14.60 0.79
N ARG A 379 11.82 -15.80 0.21
CA ARG A 379 10.68 -16.70 0.00
C ARG A 379 10.01 -17.07 1.32
N LEU A 380 10.79 -17.58 2.26
CA LEU A 380 10.30 -17.97 3.59
C LEU A 380 9.65 -16.81 4.33
N ALA A 381 10.22 -15.59 4.23
CA ALA A 381 9.69 -14.40 4.87
C ALA A 381 8.25 -14.10 4.41
N TYR A 382 8.00 -14.14 3.11
CA TYR A 382 6.67 -13.90 2.58
C TYR A 382 5.71 -15.08 2.80
N GLU A 383 6.19 -16.32 2.81
CA GLU A 383 5.37 -17.49 3.20
C GLU A 383 4.84 -17.32 4.63
N LEU A 384 5.72 -17.00 5.58
CA LEU A 384 5.34 -16.75 6.98
C LEU A 384 4.42 -15.53 7.14
N LYS A 385 4.67 -14.46 6.36
CA LYS A 385 3.80 -13.29 6.37
C LYS A 385 2.39 -13.63 5.88
N HIS A 386 2.28 -14.33 4.75
CA HIS A 386 0.99 -14.71 4.19
C HIS A 386 0.21 -15.63 5.14
N GLU A 387 0.88 -16.58 5.81
CA GLU A 387 0.24 -17.43 6.81
C GLU A 387 -0.27 -16.62 8.00
N ASN A 388 0.57 -15.71 8.53
CA ASN A 388 0.18 -14.80 9.63
C ASN A 388 -1.00 -13.90 9.25
N ASP A 389 -0.93 -13.25 8.07
CA ASP A 389 -1.92 -12.26 7.65
C ASP A 389 -3.25 -12.92 7.26
N ASN A 390 -3.23 -14.01 6.48
CA ASN A 390 -4.45 -14.70 6.05
C ASN A 390 -5.30 -15.14 7.24
N THR A 391 -4.68 -15.67 8.30
CA THR A 391 -5.42 -16.11 9.49
C THR A 391 -6.03 -14.91 10.21
N LYS A 392 -5.24 -13.89 10.52
CA LYS A 392 -5.69 -12.75 11.31
C LYS A 392 -6.66 -11.82 10.57
N LEU A 393 -6.38 -11.52 9.31
CA LEU A 393 -7.20 -10.60 8.52
C LEU A 393 -8.57 -11.19 8.20
N VAL A 394 -8.65 -12.48 7.87
CA VAL A 394 -9.94 -13.16 7.62
C VAL A 394 -10.77 -13.25 8.89
N GLU A 395 -10.16 -13.52 10.04
CA GLU A 395 -10.87 -13.52 11.32
C GLU A 395 -11.42 -12.13 11.68
N GLN A 396 -10.66 -11.08 11.39
CA GLN A 396 -11.00 -9.71 11.76
C GLN A 396 -11.96 -9.05 10.79
N TYR A 397 -11.78 -9.23 9.48
CA TYR A 397 -12.49 -8.46 8.43
C TYR A 397 -13.42 -9.31 7.57
N GLY A 398 -13.28 -10.64 7.60
CA GLY A 398 -14.00 -11.56 6.74
C GLY A 398 -13.40 -11.75 5.35
N GLN A 399 -13.68 -12.91 4.75
CA GLN A 399 -13.07 -13.33 3.49
C GLN A 399 -13.34 -12.37 2.33
N GLU A 400 -14.58 -11.87 2.18
CA GLU A 400 -14.95 -10.95 1.08
C GLU A 400 -14.09 -9.68 1.05
N GLN A 401 -13.80 -9.10 2.21
CA GLN A 401 -12.98 -7.88 2.29
C GLN A 401 -11.50 -8.18 2.03
N VAL A 402 -11.01 -9.32 2.49
CA VAL A 402 -9.63 -9.74 2.22
C VAL A 402 -9.44 -10.04 0.74
N ASP A 403 -10.39 -10.73 0.09
CA ASP A 403 -10.34 -11.01 -1.34
C ASP A 403 -10.35 -9.73 -2.17
N LEU A 404 -11.19 -8.74 -1.82
CA LEU A 404 -11.22 -7.44 -2.50
C LEU A 404 -9.90 -6.67 -2.31
N MET A 405 -9.31 -6.70 -1.11
CA MET A 405 -8.02 -6.05 -0.86
C MET A 405 -6.89 -6.69 -1.67
N ASN A 406 -6.89 -8.02 -1.79
CA ASN A 406 -5.94 -8.76 -2.61
C ASN A 406 -6.12 -8.48 -4.11
N GLU A 407 -7.35 -8.34 -4.58
CA GLU A 407 -7.64 -7.93 -5.97
C GLU A 407 -7.04 -6.55 -6.25
N LEU A 408 -7.28 -5.56 -5.37
CA LEU A 408 -6.71 -4.21 -5.51
C LEU A 408 -5.17 -4.23 -5.52
N ALA A 409 -4.55 -5.09 -4.72
CA ALA A 409 -3.10 -5.24 -4.67
C ALA A 409 -2.49 -5.62 -6.03
N GLY A 410 -3.24 -6.34 -6.87
CA GLY A 410 -2.85 -6.67 -8.25
C GLY A 410 -2.93 -5.51 -9.23
N HIS A 411 -3.56 -4.39 -8.87
CA HIS A 411 -3.84 -3.25 -9.75
C HIS A 411 -3.10 -1.96 -9.34
N ILE A 412 -2.08 -2.07 -8.50
CA ILE A 412 -1.29 -0.91 -8.05
C ILE A 412 -0.43 -0.36 -9.19
N HIS A 413 -0.64 0.92 -9.51
CA HIS A 413 0.28 1.71 -10.32
C HIS A 413 1.38 2.29 -9.42
N PHE A 414 2.58 1.78 -9.56
CA PHE A 414 3.70 2.18 -8.72
C PHE A 414 4.27 3.53 -9.15
N SER A 415 4.39 4.45 -8.21
CA SER A 415 4.96 5.78 -8.43
C SER A 415 6.25 5.94 -7.61
N PRO A 416 7.43 5.79 -8.22
CA PRO A 416 8.70 5.92 -7.51
C PRO A 416 8.94 7.37 -7.07
N ILE A 417 9.48 7.54 -5.88
CA ILE A 417 9.81 8.84 -5.29
C ILE A 417 11.33 9.02 -5.06
N GLY A 418 12.12 8.00 -5.35
CA GLY A 418 13.58 7.97 -5.18
C GLY A 418 14.34 8.74 -6.25
N ILE A 419 13.80 9.83 -6.76
CA ILE A 419 14.41 10.68 -7.77
C ILE A 419 14.65 12.08 -7.16
N GLU A 420 15.83 12.63 -7.36
CA GLU A 420 16.11 14.01 -6.96
C GLU A 420 15.06 14.97 -7.58
N LYS A 421 14.74 16.06 -6.90
CA LYS A 421 13.68 16.99 -7.32
C LYS A 421 12.24 16.46 -7.30
N TYR A 422 11.98 15.19 -6.94
CA TYR A 422 10.62 14.67 -6.84
C TYR A 422 9.74 15.55 -5.95
N TRP A 423 10.23 15.91 -4.77
CA TRP A 423 9.47 16.76 -3.83
C TRP A 423 9.32 18.20 -4.29
N ASP A 424 10.25 18.75 -5.09
CA ASP A 424 10.08 20.06 -5.73
C ASP A 424 8.94 19.99 -6.76
N ALA A 425 8.87 18.92 -7.56
CA ALA A 425 7.79 18.69 -8.52
C ALA A 425 6.44 18.47 -7.83
N ASN A 426 6.41 17.68 -6.76
CA ASN A 426 5.22 17.47 -5.92
C ASN A 426 4.66 18.82 -5.41
N TRP A 427 5.54 19.64 -4.87
CA TRP A 427 5.13 20.96 -4.36
C TRP A 427 4.67 21.91 -5.47
N THR A 428 5.27 21.85 -6.65
CA THR A 428 4.84 22.62 -7.83
C THR A 428 3.43 22.23 -8.26
N ILE A 429 3.13 20.92 -8.33
CA ILE A 429 1.80 20.42 -8.68
C ILE A 429 0.78 20.83 -7.61
N PHE A 430 1.05 20.56 -6.34
CA PHE A 430 0.14 20.89 -5.24
C PHE A 430 -0.20 22.38 -5.20
N THR A 431 0.81 23.25 -5.32
CA THR A 431 0.60 24.71 -5.38
C THR A 431 -0.28 25.09 -6.56
N GLY A 432 0.00 24.58 -7.75
CA GLY A 432 -0.79 24.87 -8.95
C GLY A 432 -2.24 24.37 -8.84
N LEU A 433 -2.48 23.23 -8.20
CA LEU A 433 -3.83 22.72 -7.95
C LEU A 433 -4.63 23.62 -6.99
N THR A 434 -3.95 24.25 -6.03
CA THR A 434 -4.63 25.02 -4.96
C THR A 434 -4.73 26.51 -5.23
N ASP A 435 -3.85 27.10 -6.03
CA ASP A 435 -3.85 28.53 -6.36
C ASP A 435 -4.50 28.87 -7.71
N GLY A 436 -4.90 27.83 -8.50
CA GLY A 436 -5.55 28.01 -9.79
C GLY A 436 -4.61 28.33 -10.95
N THR A 437 -3.29 28.11 -10.78
CA THR A 437 -2.32 28.18 -11.90
C THR A 437 -2.77 27.24 -13.03
N PRO A 438 -2.69 27.64 -14.32
CA PRO A 438 -3.09 26.78 -15.42
C PRO A 438 -2.39 25.42 -15.38
N VAL A 439 -3.15 24.32 -15.54
CA VAL A 439 -2.66 22.93 -15.48
C VAL A 439 -1.42 22.74 -16.37
N SER A 440 -1.45 23.22 -17.61
CA SER A 440 -0.32 23.10 -18.54
C SER A 440 0.97 23.75 -18.02
N THR A 441 0.86 24.81 -17.22
CA THR A 441 2.02 25.53 -16.68
C THR A 441 2.70 24.76 -15.57
N PHE A 442 1.96 24.34 -14.54
CA PHE A 442 2.58 23.60 -13.45
C PHE A 442 2.99 22.19 -13.85
N ALA A 443 2.22 21.52 -14.72
CA ALA A 443 2.56 20.20 -15.24
C ALA A 443 3.87 20.21 -16.05
N GLN A 444 4.09 21.26 -16.89
CA GLN A 444 5.35 21.44 -17.60
C GLN A 444 6.50 21.66 -16.61
N THR A 445 6.35 22.58 -15.65
CA THR A 445 7.41 22.90 -14.67
C THR A 445 7.77 21.66 -13.85
N ALA A 446 6.78 20.89 -13.38
CA ALA A 446 7.01 19.66 -12.65
C ALA A 446 7.73 18.61 -13.51
N SER A 447 7.37 18.48 -14.79
CA SER A 447 8.06 17.56 -15.72
C SER A 447 9.53 17.96 -15.93
N GLU A 448 9.81 19.26 -16.05
CA GLU A 448 11.19 19.77 -16.16
C GLU A 448 12.00 19.50 -14.89
N GLN A 449 11.39 19.63 -13.70
CA GLN A 449 12.02 19.30 -12.41
C GLN A 449 12.33 17.80 -12.31
N ILE A 450 11.43 16.92 -12.74
CA ILE A 450 11.69 15.48 -12.78
C ILE A 450 12.82 15.17 -13.78
N ALA A 451 12.84 15.78 -14.97
CA ALA A 451 13.91 15.57 -15.96
C ALA A 451 15.29 16.01 -15.40
N GLU A 452 15.35 17.16 -14.71
CA GLU A 452 16.56 17.60 -13.99
C GLU A 452 16.94 16.58 -12.90
N GLY A 453 15.98 16.13 -12.11
CA GLY A 453 16.19 15.15 -11.04
C GLY A 453 16.71 13.81 -11.57
N VAL A 454 16.18 13.33 -12.69
CA VAL A 454 16.67 12.13 -13.39
C VAL A 454 18.13 12.28 -13.78
N ALA A 455 18.51 13.40 -14.40
CA ALA A 455 19.90 13.66 -14.78
C ALA A 455 20.83 13.62 -13.55
N ILE A 456 20.43 14.28 -12.43
CA ILE A 456 21.22 14.25 -11.18
C ILE A 456 21.28 12.82 -10.60
N THR A 457 20.17 12.10 -10.59
CA THR A 457 20.08 10.80 -9.92
C THR A 457 20.78 9.69 -10.68
N LEU A 458 20.66 9.68 -12.01
CA LEU A 458 21.11 8.55 -12.85
C LEU A 458 22.45 8.78 -13.54
N GLU A 459 22.89 10.04 -13.74
CA GLU A 459 24.16 10.37 -14.40
C GLU A 459 25.37 10.45 -13.44
N GLN A 460 25.14 10.44 -12.11
CA GLN A 460 26.18 10.38 -11.09
C GLN A 460 26.54 8.94 -10.75
#